data_aad3443fb96c19a604a3c69fdd063dca
#
_entry.id   aad3443fb96c19a604a3c69fdd063dca
#
_cell.length_a   1.000
_cell.length_b   1.000
_cell.length_c   1.000
_cell.angle_alpha   90.00
_cell.angle_beta   90.00
_cell.angle_gamma   90.00
#
_symmetry.space_group_name_H-M   'P 1'
#
loop_
_entity.id
_entity.type
_entity.pdbx_description
1 polymer ?
#
loop_
_entity_poly.entity_id
_entity_poly.type
_entity_poly.pdbx_seq_one_letter_code
_entity_poly.pdbx_strand_id
1 'polypeptide(L)'
;MLKRTLLALVIVSGVAHAESVLDYPSVWKCDTDKFNWYCDMDEGPGKIRQPATQPVKPKRIELKDIKTAAQLRQELKRREDVAVMNPTDQNLKDYLELWQLTQSKGAVFADNWRRVVWQNPDFDYTLKRPANNSAIKVYDAARLRNEAQQLRRLAKDHGLIFFFSSHCSYCHAMAPTLKVLADKFGLDVLGVSLDGGGLPEFPNPRDGRAQAVAWGIERVPALFIGSKHTGDLAPIGFGMMALSEIVNRIFVLTATKPGDNF
;
A
#
# COMPACT_ATOMS: atom_id res chain seq x y z
N MET A 1 91.26 -7.01 23.02
CA MET A 1 90.57 -8.15 22.34
C MET A 1 89.07 -8.08 22.65
N LEU A 2 88.32 -7.51 21.75
CA LEU A 2 86.89 -7.28 21.98
C LEU A 2 86.07 -8.13 20.98
N LYS A 3 85.40 -9.17 21.51
CA LYS A 3 84.54 -10.08 20.76
C LYS A 3 83.21 -9.38 20.50
N ARG A 4 82.91 -9.09 19.22
CA ARG A 4 81.58 -8.63 18.75
C ARG A 4 80.66 -9.86 18.56
N THR A 5 79.70 -9.97 19.37
CA THR A 5 78.57 -10.93 19.20
C THR A 5 77.52 -10.26 18.33
N LEU A 6 77.30 -10.81 17.13
CA LEU A 6 76.18 -10.45 16.25
C LEU A 6 74.88 -11.11 16.80
N LEU A 7 73.89 -10.26 17.11
CA LEU A 7 72.56 -10.69 17.45
C LEU A 7 71.70 -10.72 16.18
N ALA A 8 71.35 -11.92 15.73
CA ALA A 8 70.47 -12.08 14.58
C ALA A 8 69.02 -11.83 14.98
N LEU A 9 68.38 -10.78 14.46
CA LEU A 9 66.95 -10.48 14.69
C LEU A 9 66.14 -11.33 13.73
N VAL A 10 65.40 -12.34 14.25
CA VAL A 10 64.43 -13.14 13.49
C VAL A 10 63.15 -12.36 13.43
N ILE A 11 62.81 -11.83 12.28
CA ILE A 11 61.50 -11.21 11.99
C ILE A 11 60.52 -12.37 11.70
N VAL A 12 59.63 -12.69 12.66
CA VAL A 12 58.52 -13.60 12.46
C VAL A 12 57.42 -12.80 11.76
N SER A 13 57.27 -13.02 10.46
CA SER A 13 56.12 -12.48 9.67
C SER A 13 54.86 -13.24 10.13
N GLY A 14 54.09 -12.61 11.01
CA GLY A 14 52.73 -13.07 11.35
C GLY A 14 51.83 -12.88 10.14
N VAL A 15 51.46 -14.00 9.52
CA VAL A 15 50.35 -14.01 8.54
C VAL A 15 49.08 -13.80 9.33
N ALA A 16 48.50 -12.59 9.24
CA ALA A 16 47.18 -12.33 9.75
C ALA A 16 46.19 -13.14 8.89
N HIS A 17 45.65 -14.21 9.46
CA HIS A 17 44.46 -14.86 8.93
C HIS A 17 43.30 -13.88 9.12
N ALA A 18 42.78 -13.33 8.05
CA ALA A 18 41.49 -12.69 8.07
C ALA A 18 40.46 -13.77 8.42
N GLU A 19 39.94 -13.69 9.65
CA GLU A 19 38.78 -14.51 10.06
C GLU A 19 37.68 -14.25 9.04
N SER A 20 37.18 -15.36 8.47
CA SER A 20 36.03 -15.36 7.58
C SER A 20 34.88 -14.59 8.23
N VAL A 21 34.42 -13.56 7.55
CA VAL A 21 33.14 -12.89 7.83
C VAL A 21 32.12 -14.00 8.08
N LEU A 22 31.58 -14.07 9.28
CA LEU A 22 30.51 -15.01 9.66
C LEU A 22 29.42 -14.89 8.61
N ASP A 23 29.23 -15.94 7.83
CA ASP A 23 28.15 -16.07 6.86
C ASP A 23 26.83 -16.18 7.65
N TYR A 24 26.27 -15.02 8.05
CA TYR A 24 24.92 -14.98 8.57
C TYR A 24 23.98 -15.31 7.42
N PRO A 25 23.18 -16.38 7.53
CA PRO A 25 22.17 -16.63 6.50
C PRO A 25 21.31 -15.38 6.38
N SER A 26 21.26 -14.80 5.19
CA SER A 26 20.45 -13.63 4.92
C SER A 26 19.02 -13.89 5.39
N VAL A 27 18.49 -13.05 6.27
CA VAL A 27 17.10 -13.10 6.72
C VAL A 27 16.10 -12.91 5.55
N TRP A 28 16.62 -12.57 4.37
CA TRP A 28 15.91 -12.35 3.12
C TRP A 28 15.94 -13.55 2.17
N LYS A 29 16.44 -14.72 2.62
CA LYS A 29 16.29 -15.97 1.86
C LYS A 29 14.83 -16.37 1.84
N CYS A 30 14.25 -16.28 0.68
CA CYS A 30 12.85 -16.51 0.43
C CYS A 30 12.58 -17.91 -0.11
N ASP A 31 11.45 -18.47 0.28
CA ASP A 31 10.92 -19.69 -0.30
C ASP A 31 10.58 -19.46 -1.78
N THR A 32 11.17 -20.21 -2.68
CA THR A 32 10.99 -20.06 -4.13
C THR A 32 9.56 -20.28 -4.60
N ASP A 33 8.72 -20.88 -3.74
CA ASP A 33 7.32 -21.19 -4.05
C ASP A 33 6.33 -20.08 -3.62
N LYS A 34 6.83 -18.96 -3.06
CA LYS A 34 6.01 -17.85 -2.60
C LYS A 34 6.42 -16.52 -3.23
N PHE A 35 5.45 -15.74 -3.66
CA PHE A 35 5.69 -14.39 -4.15
C PHE A 35 6.05 -13.47 -2.98
N ASN A 36 7.30 -13.04 -2.92
CA ASN A 36 7.83 -12.18 -1.87
C ASN A 36 8.47 -10.92 -2.48
N TRP A 37 8.05 -9.74 -2.02
CA TRP A 37 8.48 -8.43 -2.56
C TRP A 37 9.93 -8.06 -2.22
N TYR A 38 10.56 -8.74 -1.26
CA TYR A 38 11.85 -8.36 -0.66
C TYR A 38 12.86 -9.51 -0.65
N CYS A 39 12.83 -10.36 -1.65
CA CYS A 39 13.74 -11.47 -1.75
C CYS A 39 14.95 -11.11 -2.58
N ASP A 40 16.15 -11.33 -2.03
CA ASP A 40 17.34 -11.44 -2.83
C ASP A 40 17.22 -12.70 -3.68
N MET A 41 16.98 -12.54 -4.97
CA MET A 41 17.09 -13.65 -5.92
C MET A 41 18.57 -14.05 -5.95
N ASP A 42 18.92 -15.17 -5.34
CA ASP A 42 20.25 -15.75 -5.49
C ASP A 42 20.52 -15.88 -7.00
N GLU A 43 21.37 -15.03 -7.54
CA GLU A 43 21.92 -15.26 -8.88
C GLU A 43 22.69 -16.57 -8.79
N GLY A 44 22.11 -17.64 -9.36
CA GLY A 44 22.71 -18.98 -9.36
C GLY A 44 24.17 -18.91 -9.83
N PRO A 45 25.04 -19.81 -9.37
CA PRO A 45 26.46 -19.82 -9.72
C PRO A 45 26.59 -20.02 -11.24
N GLY A 46 26.89 -18.95 -11.98
CA GLY A 46 27.20 -19.13 -13.39
C GLY A 46 27.03 -17.96 -14.34
N LYS A 47 26.54 -16.80 -13.91
CA LYS A 47 26.67 -15.61 -14.75
C LYS A 47 28.04 -14.97 -14.51
N ILE A 48 29.02 -15.34 -15.37
CA ILE A 48 30.25 -14.60 -15.56
C ILE A 48 29.85 -13.16 -15.81
N ARG A 49 30.10 -12.26 -14.84
CA ARG A 49 29.97 -10.81 -15.03
C ARG A 49 30.82 -10.48 -16.26
N GLN A 50 30.16 -10.21 -17.37
CA GLN A 50 30.84 -9.60 -18.52
C GLN A 50 31.53 -8.34 -17.97
N PRO A 51 32.81 -8.09 -18.31
CA PRO A 51 33.51 -6.90 -17.86
C PRO A 51 32.63 -5.71 -18.20
N ALA A 52 32.33 -4.90 -17.20
CA ALA A 52 31.48 -3.71 -17.37
C ALA A 52 32.13 -2.90 -18.51
N THR A 53 31.46 -2.84 -19.65
CA THR A 53 31.81 -1.95 -20.74
C THR A 53 31.90 -0.57 -20.11
N GLN A 54 33.09 0.06 -20.21
CA GLN A 54 33.29 1.41 -19.65
C GLN A 54 32.12 2.28 -20.09
N PRO A 55 31.47 3.00 -19.19
CA PRO A 55 30.34 3.82 -19.56
C PRO A 55 30.81 4.84 -20.60
N VAL A 56 30.33 4.67 -21.82
CA VAL A 56 30.56 5.64 -22.90
C VAL A 56 29.99 6.96 -22.37
N LYS A 57 30.87 7.96 -22.16
CA LYS A 57 30.40 9.28 -21.72
C LYS A 57 29.34 9.76 -22.71
N PRO A 58 28.11 9.97 -22.30
CA PRO A 58 27.02 10.32 -23.21
C PRO A 58 27.37 11.64 -23.91
N LYS A 59 27.39 11.62 -25.23
CA LYS A 59 27.67 12.80 -26.06
C LYS A 59 26.55 13.83 -25.79
N ARG A 60 26.94 15.10 -25.59
CA ARG A 60 25.95 16.20 -25.45
C ARG A 60 25.06 16.23 -26.69
N ILE A 61 23.76 16.25 -26.46
CA ILE A 61 22.75 16.38 -27.51
C ILE A 61 22.30 17.85 -27.58
N GLU A 62 22.33 18.44 -28.75
CA GLU A 62 21.76 19.79 -28.96
C GLU A 62 20.26 19.80 -28.85
N LEU A 63 19.67 20.90 -28.33
CA LEU A 63 18.21 21.00 -28.10
C LEU A 63 17.36 20.67 -29.35
N LYS A 64 17.82 21.08 -30.53
CA LYS A 64 17.19 20.82 -31.82
C LYS A 64 17.14 19.34 -32.22
N ASP A 65 18.08 18.54 -31.67
CA ASP A 65 18.23 17.12 -32.01
C ASP A 65 17.48 16.20 -31.05
N ILE A 66 16.90 16.75 -29.99
CA ILE A 66 16.05 16.01 -29.03
C ILE A 66 14.67 15.78 -29.64
N LYS A 67 14.42 14.55 -30.10
CA LYS A 67 13.18 14.15 -30.77
C LYS A 67 12.28 13.28 -29.89
N THR A 68 12.82 12.65 -28.86
CA THR A 68 12.07 11.72 -28.00
C THR A 68 12.13 12.13 -26.54
N ALA A 69 11.12 11.75 -25.78
CA ALA A 69 11.09 11.95 -24.32
C ALA A 69 12.24 11.19 -23.61
N ALA A 70 12.71 10.08 -24.17
CA ALA A 70 13.85 9.34 -23.64
C ALA A 70 15.15 10.17 -23.76
N GLN A 71 15.41 10.73 -24.96
CA GLN A 71 16.54 11.62 -25.18
C GLN A 71 16.49 12.86 -24.28
N LEU A 72 15.29 13.45 -24.11
CA LEU A 72 15.09 14.61 -23.24
C LEU A 72 15.44 14.28 -21.78
N ARG A 73 14.93 13.16 -21.24
CA ARG A 73 15.26 12.73 -19.88
C ARG A 73 16.73 12.44 -19.67
N GLN A 74 17.36 11.75 -20.62
CA GLN A 74 18.77 11.40 -20.56
C GLN A 74 19.66 12.66 -20.57
N GLU A 75 19.38 13.60 -21.47
CA GLU A 75 20.15 14.83 -21.58
C GLU A 75 19.92 15.77 -20.39
N LEU A 76 18.67 15.85 -19.89
CA LEU A 76 18.34 16.63 -18.68
C LEU A 76 19.14 16.10 -17.48
N LYS A 77 19.14 14.79 -17.27
CA LYS A 77 19.91 14.16 -16.19
C LYS A 77 21.42 14.41 -16.34
N ARG A 78 21.93 14.28 -17.55
CA ARG A 78 23.36 14.54 -17.82
C ARG A 78 23.75 15.99 -17.49
N ARG A 79 22.93 16.99 -17.91
CA ARG A 79 23.21 18.40 -17.63
C ARG A 79 23.07 18.73 -16.15
N GLU A 80 22.08 18.12 -15.48
CA GLU A 80 21.91 18.23 -14.03
C GLU A 80 23.17 17.74 -13.29
N ASP A 81 23.67 16.53 -13.61
CA ASP A 81 24.83 15.93 -12.98
C ASP A 81 26.10 16.81 -13.18
N VAL A 82 26.29 17.36 -14.39
CA VAL A 82 27.39 18.26 -14.68
C VAL A 82 27.28 19.56 -13.89
N ALA A 83 26.08 20.16 -13.82
CA ALA A 83 25.83 21.41 -13.10
C ALA A 83 26.01 21.24 -11.58
N VAL A 84 25.58 20.10 -11.03
CA VAL A 84 25.73 19.78 -9.60
C VAL A 84 27.19 19.55 -9.24
N MET A 85 27.92 18.79 -10.06
CA MET A 85 29.34 18.48 -9.77
C MET A 85 30.30 19.65 -10.05
N ASN A 86 29.94 20.53 -11.00
CA ASN A 86 30.74 21.71 -11.35
C ASN A 86 29.79 22.89 -11.65
N PRO A 87 29.34 23.64 -10.62
CA PRO A 87 28.31 24.67 -10.72
C PRO A 87 28.84 26.00 -11.29
N THR A 88 29.40 25.98 -12.51
CA THR A 88 29.75 27.19 -13.25
C THR A 88 28.49 27.83 -13.85
N ASP A 89 28.57 29.15 -14.12
CA ASP A 89 27.50 29.89 -14.80
C ASP A 89 27.05 29.20 -16.09
N GLN A 90 28.02 28.68 -16.87
CA GLN A 90 27.70 28.02 -18.13
C GLN A 90 26.99 26.68 -17.92
N ASN A 91 27.45 25.85 -16.99
CA ASN A 91 26.81 24.56 -16.71
C ASN A 91 25.40 24.74 -16.16
N LEU A 92 25.20 25.73 -15.30
CA LEU A 92 23.86 26.07 -14.76
C LEU A 92 22.94 26.60 -15.85
N LYS A 93 23.42 27.49 -16.75
CA LYS A 93 22.62 27.96 -17.89
C LYS A 93 22.23 26.81 -18.83
N ASP A 94 23.17 25.95 -19.18
CA ASP A 94 22.90 24.79 -20.04
C ASP A 94 21.82 23.86 -19.43
N TYR A 95 21.87 23.64 -18.13
CA TYR A 95 20.84 22.86 -17.43
C TYR A 95 19.50 23.58 -17.42
N LEU A 96 19.47 24.86 -17.05
CA LEU A 96 18.25 25.65 -16.94
C LEU A 96 17.53 25.82 -18.29
N GLU A 97 18.23 25.98 -19.38
CA GLU A 97 17.64 26.04 -20.73
C GLU A 97 16.87 24.76 -21.06
N LEU A 98 17.46 23.60 -20.79
CA LEU A 98 16.78 22.32 -21.05
C LEU A 98 15.65 22.07 -20.07
N TRP A 99 15.82 22.47 -18.80
CA TRP A 99 14.76 22.42 -17.81
C TRP A 99 13.54 23.27 -18.21
N GLN A 100 13.75 24.52 -18.67
CA GLN A 100 12.68 25.37 -19.17
C GLN A 100 11.97 24.76 -20.39
N LEU A 101 12.72 24.19 -21.33
CA LEU A 101 12.14 23.48 -22.46
C LEU A 101 11.26 22.30 -21.98
N THR A 102 11.71 21.56 -20.99
CA THR A 102 10.96 20.44 -20.41
C THR A 102 9.65 20.92 -19.77
N GLN A 103 9.68 22.01 -19.02
CA GLN A 103 8.49 22.62 -18.42
C GLN A 103 7.50 23.10 -19.50
N SER A 104 8.00 23.78 -20.53
CA SER A 104 7.16 24.24 -21.64
C SER A 104 6.45 23.09 -22.38
N LYS A 105 7.19 22.01 -22.67
CA LYS A 105 6.60 20.81 -23.29
C LYS A 105 5.58 20.14 -22.37
N GLY A 106 5.87 20.09 -21.06
CA GLY A 106 4.92 19.57 -20.06
C GLY A 106 3.63 20.38 -19.99
N ALA A 107 3.72 21.71 -20.05
CA ALA A 107 2.56 22.59 -20.05
C ALA A 107 1.68 22.38 -21.29
N VAL A 108 2.29 22.29 -22.47
CA VAL A 108 1.56 22.00 -23.73
C VAL A 108 0.90 20.61 -23.68
N PHE A 109 1.61 19.62 -23.18
CA PHE A 109 1.04 18.27 -23.00
C PHE A 109 -0.17 18.30 -22.06
N ALA A 110 -0.05 18.94 -20.89
CA ALA A 110 -1.12 19.01 -19.90
C ALA A 110 -2.36 19.77 -20.44
N ASP A 111 -2.15 20.83 -21.21
CA ASP A 111 -3.26 21.55 -21.83
C ASP A 111 -3.97 20.72 -22.90
N ASN A 112 -3.22 20.09 -23.80
CA ASN A 112 -3.79 19.18 -24.79
C ASN A 112 -4.49 17.97 -24.15
N TRP A 113 -3.90 17.41 -23.10
CA TRP A 113 -4.51 16.32 -22.32
C TRP A 113 -5.92 16.71 -21.85
N ARG A 114 -6.04 17.87 -21.17
CA ARG A 114 -7.35 18.36 -20.69
C ARG A 114 -8.35 18.52 -21.82
N ARG A 115 -7.93 19.12 -22.96
CA ARG A 115 -8.81 19.32 -24.12
C ARG A 115 -9.31 18.00 -24.69
N VAL A 116 -8.42 17.02 -24.82
CA VAL A 116 -8.78 15.68 -25.29
C VAL A 116 -9.75 15.00 -24.32
N VAL A 117 -9.47 15.04 -23.00
CA VAL A 117 -10.35 14.46 -21.98
C VAL A 117 -11.73 15.08 -22.01
N TRP A 118 -11.83 16.43 -22.07
CA TRP A 118 -13.14 17.12 -22.13
C TRP A 118 -13.97 16.83 -23.37
N GLN A 119 -13.32 16.50 -24.49
CA GLN A 119 -13.99 16.15 -25.74
C GLN A 119 -14.35 14.66 -25.84
N ASN A 120 -13.83 13.82 -24.93
CA ASN A 120 -14.00 12.38 -24.96
C ASN A 120 -14.47 11.85 -23.59
N PRO A 121 -15.78 11.73 -23.37
CA PRO A 121 -16.35 11.32 -22.09
C PRO A 121 -15.81 10.01 -21.53
N ASP A 122 -15.38 9.08 -22.39
CA ASP A 122 -14.82 7.79 -21.97
C ASP A 122 -13.50 7.92 -21.20
N PHE A 123 -12.77 9.01 -21.42
CA PHE A 123 -11.52 9.31 -20.71
C PHE A 123 -11.72 10.25 -19.52
N ASP A 124 -12.90 10.84 -19.37
CA ASP A 124 -13.18 11.78 -18.27
C ASP A 124 -13.60 11.06 -17.00
N TYR A 125 -12.62 10.78 -16.16
CA TYR A 125 -12.87 10.14 -14.86
C TYR A 125 -13.77 10.99 -13.95
N THR A 126 -13.88 12.31 -14.16
CA THR A 126 -14.74 13.17 -13.34
C THR A 126 -16.23 12.88 -13.55
N LEU A 127 -16.59 12.22 -14.63
CA LEU A 127 -17.95 11.71 -14.86
C LEU A 127 -18.27 10.49 -13.99
N LYS A 128 -17.24 9.71 -13.61
CA LYS A 128 -17.38 8.58 -12.71
C LYS A 128 -17.29 9.01 -11.26
N ARG A 129 -16.32 9.89 -10.95
CA ARG A 129 -16.12 10.46 -9.62
C ARG A 129 -15.87 11.98 -9.74
N PRO A 130 -16.81 12.80 -9.27
CA PRO A 130 -16.71 14.25 -9.38
C PRO A 130 -15.49 14.81 -8.65
N ALA A 131 -14.87 15.84 -9.24
CA ALA A 131 -13.74 16.55 -8.65
C ALA A 131 -14.09 17.94 -8.10
N ASN A 132 -15.26 18.51 -8.46
CA ASN A 132 -15.70 19.80 -7.96
C ASN A 132 -16.62 19.63 -6.74
N ASN A 133 -16.55 20.57 -5.79
CA ASN A 133 -17.24 20.49 -4.50
C ASN A 133 -18.77 20.35 -4.61
N SER A 134 -19.39 20.99 -5.60
CA SER A 134 -20.85 20.91 -5.79
C SER A 134 -21.28 19.52 -6.25
N ALA A 135 -20.58 18.97 -7.22
CA ALA A 135 -20.85 17.64 -7.73
C ALA A 135 -20.47 16.54 -6.72
N ILE A 136 -19.40 16.73 -5.94
CA ILE A 136 -19.04 15.82 -4.83
C ILE A 136 -20.17 15.72 -3.82
N LYS A 137 -20.77 16.84 -3.39
CA LYS A 137 -21.90 16.84 -2.46
C LYS A 137 -23.11 16.05 -2.99
N VAL A 138 -23.42 16.20 -4.26
CA VAL A 138 -24.51 15.46 -4.91
C VAL A 138 -24.19 13.97 -4.98
N TYR A 139 -22.98 13.63 -5.38
CA TYR A 139 -22.50 12.27 -5.47
C TYR A 139 -22.52 11.56 -4.11
N ASP A 140 -21.94 12.20 -3.07
CA ASP A 140 -21.90 11.65 -1.71
C ASP A 140 -23.31 11.50 -1.13
N ALA A 141 -24.21 12.45 -1.35
CA ALA A 141 -25.59 12.34 -0.93
C ALA A 141 -26.33 11.17 -1.62
N ALA A 142 -26.07 10.93 -2.90
CA ALA A 142 -26.61 9.79 -3.62
C ALA A 142 -26.04 8.46 -3.08
N ARG A 143 -24.73 8.40 -2.86
CA ARG A 143 -24.05 7.24 -2.29
C ARG A 143 -24.59 6.88 -0.90
N LEU A 144 -24.70 7.83 0.00
CA LEU A 144 -25.25 7.63 1.34
C LEU A 144 -26.70 7.11 1.30
N ARG A 145 -27.52 7.58 0.35
CA ARG A 145 -28.88 7.06 0.15
C ARG A 145 -28.87 5.60 -0.32
N ASN A 146 -28.00 5.27 -1.26
CA ASN A 146 -27.88 3.92 -1.80
C ASN A 146 -27.37 2.94 -0.72
N GLU A 147 -26.36 3.34 0.06
CA GLU A 147 -25.85 2.59 1.21
C GLU A 147 -26.98 2.32 2.22
N ALA A 148 -27.72 3.36 2.61
CA ALA A 148 -28.83 3.23 3.56
C ALA A 148 -29.96 2.34 3.04
N GLN A 149 -30.31 2.44 1.76
CA GLN A 149 -31.32 1.59 1.13
C GLN A 149 -30.87 0.13 1.09
N GLN A 150 -29.62 -0.14 0.76
CA GLN A 150 -29.05 -1.48 0.75
C GLN A 150 -29.07 -2.12 2.14
N LEU A 151 -28.63 -1.39 3.17
CA LEU A 151 -28.62 -1.91 4.54
C LEU A 151 -30.04 -2.25 5.02
N ARG A 152 -31.04 -1.37 4.76
CA ARG A 152 -32.43 -1.65 5.11
C ARG A 152 -33.02 -2.85 4.36
N ARG A 153 -32.57 -3.08 3.11
CA ARG A 153 -32.97 -4.27 2.35
C ARG A 153 -32.37 -5.53 2.97
N LEU A 154 -31.06 -5.49 3.29
CA LEU A 154 -30.35 -6.61 3.92
C LEU A 154 -30.89 -6.95 5.31
N ALA A 155 -31.39 -5.97 6.07
CA ALA A 155 -31.90 -6.18 7.41
C ALA A 155 -33.08 -7.19 7.47
N LYS A 156 -33.80 -7.38 6.37
CA LYS A 156 -34.89 -8.36 6.29
C LYS A 156 -34.37 -9.80 6.40
N ASP A 157 -33.28 -10.10 5.71
CA ASP A 157 -32.78 -11.45 5.49
C ASP A 157 -31.40 -11.72 6.10
N HIS A 158 -30.74 -10.67 6.60
CA HIS A 158 -29.37 -10.74 7.15
C HIS A 158 -29.30 -10.10 8.53
N GLY A 159 -28.28 -10.52 9.29
CA GLY A 159 -27.91 -9.95 10.57
C GLY A 159 -26.40 -9.82 10.69
N LEU A 160 -25.96 -9.08 11.68
CA LEU A 160 -24.56 -8.93 12.02
C LEU A 160 -24.20 -9.85 13.19
N ILE A 161 -23.01 -10.40 13.17
CA ILE A 161 -22.44 -11.19 14.25
C ILE A 161 -21.17 -10.46 14.72
N PHE A 162 -21.22 -10.04 15.98
CA PHE A 162 -20.15 -9.26 16.62
C PHE A 162 -19.43 -10.12 17.64
N PHE A 163 -18.22 -10.56 17.30
CA PHE A 163 -17.35 -11.28 18.22
C PHE A 163 -16.52 -10.30 19.04
N PHE A 164 -16.54 -10.51 20.35
CA PHE A 164 -15.84 -9.67 21.31
C PHE A 164 -15.35 -10.43 22.54
N SER A 165 -14.48 -9.80 23.33
CA SER A 165 -14.14 -10.18 24.71
C SER A 165 -14.58 -9.06 25.64
N SER A 166 -15.08 -9.40 26.83
CA SER A 166 -15.51 -8.41 27.84
C SER A 166 -14.36 -7.54 28.37
N HIS A 167 -13.12 -7.98 28.20
CA HIS A 167 -11.92 -7.25 28.62
C HIS A 167 -11.28 -6.42 27.47
N CYS A 168 -11.85 -6.46 26.28
CA CYS A 168 -11.32 -5.78 25.09
C CYS A 168 -11.80 -4.32 25.02
N SER A 169 -10.93 -3.37 25.29
CA SER A 169 -11.25 -1.92 25.25
C SER A 169 -11.77 -1.44 23.87
N TYR A 170 -11.25 -1.97 22.77
CA TYR A 170 -11.76 -1.67 21.42
C TYR A 170 -13.15 -2.25 21.18
N CYS A 171 -13.48 -3.37 21.81
CA CYS A 171 -14.82 -3.96 21.73
C CYS A 171 -15.84 -3.07 22.45
N HIS A 172 -15.48 -2.56 23.64
CA HIS A 172 -16.29 -1.57 24.35
C HIS A 172 -16.53 -0.30 23.53
N ALA A 173 -15.50 0.19 22.84
CA ALA A 173 -15.62 1.40 22.01
C ALA A 173 -16.47 1.17 20.75
N MET A 174 -16.49 -0.05 20.20
CA MET A 174 -17.24 -0.38 18.98
C MET A 174 -18.71 -0.73 19.26
N ALA A 175 -19.03 -1.30 20.40
CA ALA A 175 -20.37 -1.78 20.75
C ALA A 175 -21.48 -0.71 20.61
N PRO A 176 -21.31 0.54 21.09
CA PRO A 176 -22.29 1.60 20.88
C PRO A 176 -22.52 1.92 19.40
N THR A 177 -21.48 1.86 18.58
CA THR A 177 -21.58 2.10 17.12
C THR A 177 -22.46 1.06 16.45
N LEU A 178 -22.35 -0.22 16.86
CA LEU A 178 -23.19 -1.30 16.35
C LEU A 178 -24.64 -1.15 16.79
N LYS A 179 -24.89 -0.64 17.99
CA LYS A 179 -26.24 -0.32 18.45
C LYS A 179 -26.87 0.77 17.61
N VAL A 180 -26.15 1.87 17.36
CA VAL A 180 -26.59 2.95 16.46
C VAL A 180 -26.88 2.42 15.06
N LEU A 181 -26.04 1.52 14.53
CA LEU A 181 -26.25 0.90 13.22
C LEU A 181 -27.53 0.04 13.21
N ALA A 182 -27.73 -0.78 14.23
CA ALA A 182 -28.94 -1.60 14.40
C ALA A 182 -30.20 -0.74 14.38
N ASP A 183 -30.23 0.31 15.21
CA ASP A 183 -31.39 1.19 15.35
C ASP A 183 -31.68 2.00 14.07
N LYS A 184 -30.63 2.45 13.38
CA LYS A 184 -30.75 3.28 12.16
C LYS A 184 -31.22 2.51 10.93
N PHE A 185 -30.79 1.26 10.79
CA PHE A 185 -31.03 0.47 9.57
C PHE A 185 -31.92 -0.75 9.78
N GLY A 186 -32.27 -1.08 11.03
CA GLY A 186 -33.07 -2.24 11.37
C GLY A 186 -32.31 -3.58 11.25
N LEU A 187 -30.99 -3.54 11.33
CA LEU A 187 -30.15 -4.74 11.29
C LEU A 187 -30.05 -5.38 12.67
N ASP A 188 -30.37 -6.66 12.78
CA ASP A 188 -30.11 -7.42 13.99
C ASP A 188 -28.61 -7.57 14.22
N VAL A 189 -28.17 -7.38 15.46
CA VAL A 189 -26.76 -7.58 15.84
C VAL A 189 -26.71 -8.62 16.96
N LEU A 190 -26.12 -9.77 16.66
CA LEU A 190 -25.87 -10.82 17.62
C LEU A 190 -24.50 -10.63 18.27
N GLY A 191 -24.49 -10.33 19.57
CA GLY A 191 -23.26 -10.32 20.36
C GLY A 191 -22.79 -11.73 20.70
N VAL A 192 -21.52 -12.02 20.43
CA VAL A 192 -20.89 -13.32 20.64
C VAL A 192 -19.61 -13.12 21.44
N SER A 193 -19.58 -13.64 22.65
CA SER A 193 -18.47 -13.50 23.60
C SER A 193 -17.48 -14.64 23.48
N LEU A 194 -16.18 -14.31 23.54
CA LEU A 194 -15.09 -15.30 23.55
C LEU A 194 -14.63 -15.66 24.95
N ASP A 195 -15.02 -14.90 25.98
CA ASP A 195 -14.65 -15.11 27.38
C ASP A 195 -15.86 -15.34 28.31
N GLY A 196 -17.07 -15.33 27.76
CA GLY A 196 -18.32 -15.50 28.47
C GLY A 196 -18.85 -14.23 29.16
N GLY A 197 -18.06 -13.14 29.20
CA GLY A 197 -18.49 -11.86 29.73
C GLY A 197 -19.31 -11.06 28.72
N GLY A 198 -20.19 -10.16 29.23
CA GLY A 198 -21.01 -9.25 28.40
C GLY A 198 -20.39 -7.86 28.26
N LEU A 199 -20.97 -7.06 27.35
CA LEU A 199 -20.76 -5.62 27.23
C LEU A 199 -22.06 -4.89 27.61
N PRO A 200 -22.03 -3.61 27.98
CA PRO A 200 -23.25 -2.85 28.29
C PRO A 200 -24.32 -2.92 27.19
N GLU A 201 -23.91 -2.85 25.93
CA GLU A 201 -24.81 -2.94 24.78
C GLU A 201 -25.20 -4.38 24.44
N PHE A 202 -24.45 -5.37 24.91
CA PHE A 202 -24.65 -6.80 24.69
C PHE A 202 -24.50 -7.55 26.02
N PRO A 203 -25.44 -7.38 26.99
CA PRO A 203 -25.29 -7.94 28.34
C PRO A 203 -25.43 -9.46 28.37
N ASN A 204 -26.17 -10.05 27.45
CA ASN A 204 -26.41 -11.47 27.34
C ASN A 204 -25.88 -12.04 26.01
N PRO A 205 -24.56 -12.08 25.80
CA PRO A 205 -24.00 -12.58 24.55
C PRO A 205 -24.13 -14.11 24.46
N ARG A 206 -24.07 -14.63 23.23
CA ARG A 206 -23.86 -16.07 23.04
C ARG A 206 -22.43 -16.46 23.29
N ASP A 207 -22.21 -17.69 23.73
CA ASP A 207 -20.84 -18.26 23.76
C ASP A 207 -20.36 -18.54 22.33
N GLY A 208 -19.24 -17.95 21.97
CA GLY A 208 -18.67 -18.03 20.63
C GLY A 208 -17.34 -18.72 20.53
N ARG A 209 -16.83 -19.33 21.61
CA ARG A 209 -15.50 -19.94 21.65
C ARG A 209 -15.30 -21.00 20.56
N ALA A 210 -16.28 -21.90 20.43
CA ALA A 210 -16.22 -22.95 19.42
C ALA A 210 -16.26 -22.39 17.99
N GLN A 211 -17.15 -21.41 17.73
CA GLN A 211 -17.27 -20.74 16.44
C GLN A 211 -16.02 -19.95 16.09
N ALA A 212 -15.43 -19.27 17.06
CA ALA A 212 -14.20 -18.51 16.83
C ALA A 212 -13.04 -19.42 16.34
N VAL A 213 -12.89 -20.58 16.97
CA VAL A 213 -11.90 -21.57 16.54
C VAL A 213 -12.21 -22.07 15.13
N ALA A 214 -13.47 -22.44 14.87
CA ALA A 214 -13.90 -22.97 13.57
C ALA A 214 -13.74 -21.96 12.43
N TRP A 215 -13.88 -20.65 12.71
CA TRP A 215 -13.77 -19.57 11.71
C TRP A 215 -12.41 -18.86 11.71
N GLY A 216 -11.46 -19.32 12.50
CA GLY A 216 -10.12 -18.73 12.59
C GLY A 216 -10.12 -17.30 13.11
N ILE A 217 -11.01 -16.96 14.07
CA ILE A 217 -11.10 -15.62 14.64
C ILE A 217 -10.06 -15.49 15.75
N GLU A 218 -8.92 -14.92 15.41
CA GLU A 218 -7.80 -14.72 16.34
C GLU A 218 -7.82 -13.33 17.00
N ARG A 219 -8.58 -12.39 16.45
CA ARG A 219 -8.56 -10.98 16.89
C ARG A 219 -9.97 -10.45 17.03
N VAL A 220 -10.20 -9.71 18.11
CA VAL A 220 -11.46 -9.00 18.37
C VAL A 220 -11.18 -7.49 18.53
N PRO A 221 -12.18 -6.65 18.21
CA PRO A 221 -13.51 -6.96 17.71
C PRO A 221 -13.48 -7.54 16.31
N ALA A 222 -14.39 -8.49 16.00
CA ALA A 222 -14.56 -9.04 14.67
C ALA A 222 -16.05 -8.97 14.28
N LEU A 223 -16.34 -8.52 13.07
CA LEU A 223 -17.68 -8.30 12.58
C LEU A 223 -17.93 -9.10 11.31
N PHE A 224 -19.03 -9.83 11.29
CA PHE A 224 -19.51 -10.63 10.16
C PHE A 224 -20.92 -10.24 9.80
N ILE A 225 -21.30 -10.43 8.52
CA ILE A 225 -22.69 -10.41 8.07
C ILE A 225 -23.10 -11.84 7.73
N GLY A 226 -24.29 -12.24 8.15
CA GLY A 226 -24.81 -13.58 7.89
C GLY A 226 -26.25 -13.57 7.41
N SER A 227 -26.58 -14.50 6.52
CA SER A 227 -27.96 -14.75 6.10
C SER A 227 -28.73 -15.49 7.21
N LYS A 228 -29.94 -15.01 7.51
CA LYS A 228 -30.85 -15.64 8.48
C LYS A 228 -31.42 -16.97 7.97
N HIS A 229 -31.36 -17.22 6.66
CA HIS A 229 -32.02 -18.34 6.00
C HIS A 229 -31.04 -19.43 5.55
N THR A 230 -29.93 -19.04 4.92
CA THR A 230 -28.97 -20.00 4.32
C THR A 230 -27.80 -20.33 5.26
N GLY A 231 -27.53 -19.48 6.25
CA GLY A 231 -26.38 -19.62 7.13
C GLY A 231 -25.06 -19.16 6.46
N ASP A 232 -25.12 -18.60 5.25
CA ASP A 232 -23.94 -18.01 4.58
C ASP A 232 -23.41 -16.83 5.39
N LEU A 233 -22.10 -16.76 5.50
CA LEU A 233 -21.39 -15.76 6.29
C LEU A 233 -20.28 -15.10 5.49
N ALA A 234 -20.12 -13.80 5.70
CA ALA A 234 -18.99 -13.05 5.14
C ALA A 234 -18.37 -12.15 6.21
N PRO A 235 -17.04 -12.10 6.33
CA PRO A 235 -16.37 -11.17 7.22
C PRO A 235 -16.49 -9.73 6.69
N ILE A 236 -16.92 -8.81 7.55
CA ILE A 236 -16.90 -7.37 7.27
C ILE A 236 -15.53 -6.81 7.64
N GLY A 237 -14.96 -7.28 8.75
CA GLY A 237 -13.62 -6.93 9.15
C GLY A 237 -13.29 -7.22 10.60
N PHE A 238 -12.03 -6.99 10.92
CA PHE A 238 -11.42 -7.18 12.23
C PHE A 238 -10.88 -5.85 12.75
N GLY A 239 -10.92 -5.68 14.07
CA GLY A 239 -10.52 -4.43 14.72
C GLY A 239 -11.66 -3.40 14.79
N MET A 240 -11.36 -2.26 15.41
CA MET A 240 -12.34 -1.19 15.57
C MET A 240 -12.63 -0.51 14.22
N MET A 241 -13.90 -0.33 13.92
CA MET A 241 -14.38 0.32 12.70
C MET A 241 -15.39 1.43 13.05
N ALA A 242 -15.31 2.56 12.34
CA ALA A 242 -16.31 3.61 12.42
C ALA A 242 -17.63 3.20 11.76
N LEU A 243 -18.75 3.83 12.15
CA LEU A 243 -20.07 3.55 11.56
C LEU A 243 -20.07 3.65 10.03
N SER A 244 -19.48 4.72 9.49
CA SER A 244 -19.39 4.94 8.04
C SER A 244 -18.58 3.85 7.33
N GLU A 245 -17.54 3.37 7.99
CA GLU A 245 -16.69 2.30 7.45
C GLU A 245 -17.46 0.97 7.41
N ILE A 246 -18.18 0.61 8.48
CA ILE A 246 -19.01 -0.59 8.52
C ILE A 246 -20.08 -0.54 7.41
N VAL A 247 -20.78 0.58 7.29
CA VAL A 247 -21.82 0.79 6.26
C VAL A 247 -21.23 0.62 4.85
N ASN A 248 -20.09 1.28 4.58
CA ASN A 248 -19.44 1.19 3.29
C ASN A 248 -18.97 -0.24 2.98
N ARG A 249 -18.34 -0.93 3.93
CA ARG A 249 -17.90 -2.31 3.72
C ARG A 249 -19.05 -3.26 3.44
N ILE A 250 -20.15 -3.16 4.18
CA ILE A 250 -21.37 -3.94 3.90
C ILE A 250 -21.88 -3.64 2.49
N PHE A 251 -21.96 -2.37 2.10
CA PHE A 251 -22.42 -1.97 0.78
C PHE A 251 -21.52 -2.55 -0.33
N VAL A 252 -20.21 -2.43 -0.20
CA VAL A 252 -19.24 -2.98 -1.16
C VAL A 252 -19.38 -4.49 -1.30
N LEU A 253 -19.44 -5.21 -0.18
CA LEU A 253 -19.53 -6.67 -0.16
C LEU A 253 -20.84 -7.21 -0.74
N THR A 254 -21.93 -6.45 -0.68
CA THR A 254 -23.28 -6.95 -0.98
C THR A 254 -23.97 -6.30 -2.18
N ALA A 255 -23.48 -5.18 -2.66
CA ALA A 255 -24.12 -4.39 -3.71
C ALA A 255 -23.22 -4.07 -4.90
N THR A 256 -21.92 -4.33 -4.82
CA THR A 256 -20.96 -4.01 -5.88
C THR A 256 -20.14 -5.23 -6.29
N LYS A 257 -19.49 -5.14 -7.46
CA LYS A 257 -18.54 -6.13 -7.95
C LYS A 257 -17.14 -5.52 -7.98
N PRO A 258 -16.07 -6.33 -7.93
CA PRO A 258 -14.72 -5.83 -8.14
C PRO A 258 -14.61 -5.03 -9.45
N GLY A 259 -14.12 -3.80 -9.35
CA GLY A 259 -14.01 -2.87 -10.48
C GLY A 259 -15.18 -1.89 -10.64
N ASP A 260 -16.27 -2.04 -9.90
CA ASP A 260 -17.34 -1.05 -9.87
C ASP A 260 -16.84 0.25 -9.20
N ASN A 261 -17.29 1.40 -9.72
CA ASN A 261 -17.07 2.69 -9.06
C ASN A 261 -18.18 2.94 -8.05
N PHE A 262 -17.81 3.19 -6.82
CA PHE A 262 -18.75 3.46 -5.71
C PHE A 262 -18.18 4.52 -4.76
#